data_0e465df359b9ddbe68373bcf8f633a16
#
_entry.id   0e465df359b9ddbe68373bcf8f633a16
#
_cell.length_a   1.000
_cell.length_b   1.000
_cell.length_c   1.000
_cell.angle_alpha   90.00
_cell.angle_beta   90.00
_cell.angle_gamma   90.00
#
_symmetry.space_group_name_H-M   'P 1'
#
loop_
_entity.id
_entity.type
_entity.pdbx_description
1 polymer ?
#
loop_
_entity_poly.entity_id
_entity_poly.type
_entity_poly.pdbx_seq_one_letter_code
_entity_poly.pdbx_strand_id
1 'polypeptide(L)'
;MSGNSVRVLDVGAADGAPLRWRPYASLLDYVAVEPDSRSQATLMHSKDESFASKHVLTHALWSTPQSLTLHLCRKPLASSVYPPNTEFLRQFPDAERFDVVGRTELTATTVDLVAKLIGHTFDALKLDVQGAELEVLRGASASLRDALFVEAEVEFVPLYLNQPLFSDITAELASHGLIFNEFLSLYRWHPRQLDGTGQLVFGDALYARDPEEIAGADGLLIRRYATLAAMYSRGDLLTRLAQHMSVGPLAASVRSLAESISKTTAQQQQRLSLASRVLRLWDHNSQGHLLH
;
A
#
# COMPACT_ATOMS: atom_id res chain seq x y z
N MET A 1 -0.74 8.13 -22.33
CA MET A 1 -0.51 7.33 -21.11
C MET A 1 -0.99 5.93 -21.41
N SER A 2 -0.13 4.92 -21.30
CA SER A 2 -0.50 3.55 -21.68
C SER A 2 -1.52 3.02 -20.67
N GLY A 3 -2.73 2.66 -21.11
CA GLY A 3 -3.77 2.07 -20.25
C GLY A 3 -3.42 0.71 -19.62
N ASN A 4 -2.17 0.28 -19.75
CA ASN A 4 -1.67 -1.06 -19.39
C ASN A 4 -0.86 -1.09 -18.08
N SER A 5 -0.76 0.00 -17.32
CA SER A 5 -0.03 0.03 -16.04
C SER A 5 -0.95 -0.31 -14.86
N VAL A 6 -0.34 -0.75 -13.77
CA VAL A 6 -0.96 -0.86 -12.44
C VAL A 6 -0.79 0.49 -11.74
N ARG A 7 -1.89 1.08 -11.27
CA ARG A 7 -1.94 2.41 -10.68
C ARG A 7 -1.83 2.30 -9.18
N VAL A 8 -0.74 2.81 -8.61
CA VAL A 8 -0.47 2.69 -7.18
C VAL A 8 -0.33 4.06 -6.53
N LEU A 9 -0.97 4.24 -5.38
CA LEU A 9 -0.84 5.40 -4.52
C LEU A 9 -0.10 4.99 -3.24
N ASP A 10 1.00 5.68 -2.96
CA ASP A 10 1.81 5.49 -1.75
C ASP A 10 1.72 6.75 -0.89
N VAL A 11 1.01 6.67 0.22
CA VAL A 11 0.73 7.78 1.13
C VAL A 11 1.61 7.65 2.36
N GLY A 12 2.41 8.68 2.63
CA GLY A 12 3.51 8.63 3.60
C GLY A 12 4.75 7.99 2.97
N ALA A 13 5.09 8.41 1.75
CA ALA A 13 6.16 7.82 0.95
C ALA A 13 7.58 8.29 1.33
N ALA A 14 7.82 8.65 2.61
CA ALA A 14 9.09 9.22 3.09
C ALA A 14 10.33 8.40 2.71
N ASP A 15 10.23 7.08 2.74
CA ASP A 15 11.31 6.14 2.43
C ASP A 15 11.31 5.69 0.94
N GLY A 16 10.43 6.26 0.11
CA GLY A 16 10.22 5.86 -1.29
C GLY A 16 9.45 4.55 -1.43
N ALA A 17 9.35 4.05 -2.67
CA ALA A 17 8.57 2.87 -2.96
C ALA A 17 9.06 1.62 -2.21
N PRO A 18 8.15 0.79 -1.68
CA PRO A 18 8.48 -0.45 -0.98
C PRO A 18 9.40 -1.35 -1.81
N LEU A 19 10.40 -1.98 -1.17
CA LEU A 19 11.36 -2.87 -1.85
C LEU A 19 10.68 -3.97 -2.67
N ARG A 20 9.53 -4.48 -2.20
CA ARG A 20 8.76 -5.52 -2.91
C ARG A 20 8.10 -5.02 -4.21
N TRP A 21 7.95 -3.70 -4.40
CA TRP A 21 7.39 -3.11 -5.61
C TRP A 21 8.45 -2.87 -6.70
N ARG A 22 9.70 -2.65 -6.31
CA ARG A 22 10.80 -2.29 -7.23
C ARG A 22 10.98 -3.24 -8.41
N PRO A 23 10.88 -4.59 -8.26
CA PRO A 23 11.00 -5.51 -9.39
C PRO A 23 9.90 -5.33 -10.46
N TYR A 24 8.80 -4.65 -10.11
CA TYR A 24 7.63 -4.41 -10.97
C TYR A 24 7.52 -2.95 -11.41
N ALA A 25 8.49 -2.09 -11.08
CA ALA A 25 8.42 -0.65 -11.28
C ALA A 25 8.01 -0.25 -12.71
N SER A 26 8.53 -0.92 -13.74
CA SER A 26 8.18 -0.66 -15.14
C SER A 26 6.71 -0.91 -15.51
N LEU A 27 5.96 -1.58 -14.64
CA LEU A 27 4.51 -1.80 -14.77
C LEU A 27 3.68 -0.83 -13.93
N LEU A 28 4.31 0.00 -13.09
CA LEU A 28 3.61 0.84 -12.12
C LEU A 28 3.49 2.29 -12.60
N ASP A 29 2.29 2.80 -12.55
CA ASP A 29 1.99 4.23 -12.52
C ASP A 29 1.96 4.63 -11.03
N TYR A 30 3.09 5.20 -10.58
CA TYR A 30 3.37 5.41 -9.15
C TYR A 30 3.11 6.85 -8.75
N VAL A 31 2.20 7.05 -7.82
CA VAL A 31 1.91 8.34 -7.20
C VAL A 31 2.34 8.28 -5.73
N ALA A 32 3.36 9.06 -5.38
CA ALA A 32 3.87 9.20 -4.03
C ALA A 32 3.33 10.47 -3.38
N VAL A 33 2.91 10.37 -2.13
CA VAL A 33 2.42 11.51 -1.34
C VAL A 33 3.26 11.63 -0.08
N GLU A 34 3.94 12.78 0.08
CA GLU A 34 4.78 13.07 1.24
C GLU A 34 4.72 14.58 1.59
N PRO A 35 3.98 14.95 2.63
CA PRO A 35 3.84 16.36 3.01
C PRO A 35 5.02 16.91 3.82
N ASP A 36 5.82 16.07 4.50
CA ASP A 36 6.96 16.53 5.30
C ASP A 36 8.16 16.88 4.41
N SER A 37 8.46 18.18 4.34
CA SER A 37 9.58 18.69 3.52
C SER A 37 10.94 18.08 3.87
N ARG A 38 11.11 17.55 5.09
CA ARG A 38 12.35 16.89 5.52
C ARG A 38 12.59 15.57 4.79
N SER A 39 11.50 14.89 4.38
CA SER A 39 11.53 13.61 3.67
C SER A 39 11.44 13.77 2.14
N GLN A 40 10.86 14.85 1.64
CA GLN A 40 10.65 15.10 0.21
C GLN A 40 11.93 15.07 -0.62
N ALA A 41 13.06 15.57 -0.08
CA ALA A 41 14.33 15.61 -0.80
C ALA A 41 14.81 14.19 -1.16
N THR A 42 14.70 13.24 -0.24
CA THR A 42 15.05 11.83 -0.46
C THR A 42 14.16 11.22 -1.54
N LEU A 43 12.87 11.45 -1.46
CA LEU A 43 11.88 10.92 -2.41
C LEU A 43 12.09 11.45 -3.84
N MET A 44 12.42 12.76 -3.99
CA MET A 44 12.66 13.39 -5.29
C MET A 44 13.98 12.95 -5.94
N HIS A 45 14.99 12.62 -5.15
CA HIS A 45 16.33 12.25 -5.64
C HIS A 45 16.52 10.75 -5.85
N SER A 46 15.54 9.91 -5.52
CA SER A 46 15.59 8.47 -5.81
C SER A 46 15.55 8.24 -7.34
N LYS A 47 16.74 8.08 -7.95
CA LYS A 47 16.93 7.98 -9.40
C LYS A 47 16.84 6.55 -9.96
N ASP A 48 16.76 5.54 -9.10
CA ASP A 48 17.06 4.16 -9.49
C ASP A 48 15.85 3.32 -9.90
N GLU A 49 14.65 3.93 -10.02
CA GLU A 49 13.45 3.17 -10.32
C GLU A 49 12.83 3.61 -11.65
N SER A 50 12.84 2.70 -12.62
CA SER A 50 12.20 2.90 -13.94
C SER A 50 10.69 2.64 -13.85
N PHE A 51 9.95 3.51 -13.16
CA PHE A 51 8.48 3.45 -13.17
C PHE A 51 7.93 3.74 -14.57
N ALA A 52 6.77 3.15 -14.89
CA ALA A 52 6.03 3.50 -16.10
C ALA A 52 5.65 5.00 -16.10
N SER A 53 5.26 5.52 -14.93
CA SER A 53 5.20 6.95 -14.62
C SER A 53 5.42 7.17 -13.12
N LYS A 54 5.92 8.35 -12.72
CA LYS A 54 6.12 8.74 -11.31
C LYS A 54 5.63 10.15 -11.09
N HIS A 55 4.75 10.33 -10.11
CA HIS A 55 4.27 11.62 -9.63
C HIS A 55 4.54 11.75 -8.13
N VAL A 56 4.96 12.93 -7.69
CA VAL A 56 5.17 13.24 -6.28
C VAL A 56 4.27 14.39 -5.88
N LEU A 57 3.44 14.18 -4.86
CA LEU A 57 2.53 15.16 -4.30
C LEU A 57 2.98 15.54 -2.89
N THR A 58 2.90 16.83 -2.58
CA THR A 58 3.37 17.40 -1.31
C THR A 58 2.24 17.82 -0.37
N HIS A 59 0.99 17.57 -0.75
CA HIS A 59 -0.18 17.81 0.11
C HIS A 59 -0.42 16.62 1.04
N ALA A 60 -0.94 16.86 2.23
CA ALA A 60 -1.46 15.80 3.06
C ALA A 60 -2.76 15.23 2.45
N LEU A 61 -3.09 13.97 2.78
CA LEU A 61 -4.40 13.39 2.45
C LEU A 61 -5.24 13.23 3.71
N TRP A 62 -6.54 13.48 3.58
CA TRP A 62 -7.50 13.46 4.68
C TRP A 62 -8.91 13.13 4.17
N SER A 63 -9.89 13.02 5.08
CA SER A 63 -11.30 12.77 4.74
C SER A 63 -11.96 13.92 3.97
N THR A 64 -11.52 15.16 4.21
CA THR A 64 -12.00 16.38 3.54
C THR A 64 -10.86 17.38 3.35
N PRO A 65 -10.92 18.25 2.34
CA PRO A 65 -9.94 19.32 2.19
C PRO A 65 -9.98 20.29 3.39
N GLN A 66 -8.82 20.46 4.05
CA GLN A 66 -8.68 21.36 5.20
C GLN A 66 -7.21 21.64 5.52
N SER A 67 -6.96 22.52 6.50
CA SER A 67 -5.65 22.68 7.10
C SER A 67 -5.51 21.68 8.27
N LEU A 68 -4.34 21.05 8.38
CA LEU A 68 -3.98 20.11 9.46
C LEU A 68 -2.70 20.56 10.12
N THR A 69 -2.62 20.42 11.43
CA THR A 69 -1.38 20.64 12.18
C THR A 69 -0.59 19.33 12.26
N LEU A 70 0.60 19.28 11.64
CA LEU A 70 1.55 18.18 11.81
C LEU A 70 2.42 18.40 13.04
N HIS A 71 2.41 17.46 13.97
CA HIS A 71 3.32 17.42 15.12
C HIS A 71 4.65 16.81 14.66
N LEU A 72 5.68 17.66 14.54
CA LEU A 72 7.01 17.24 14.13
C LEU A 72 7.71 16.56 15.30
N CYS A 73 7.85 15.25 15.25
CA CYS A 73 8.54 14.48 16.25
C CYS A 73 10.07 14.53 16.08
N ARG A 74 10.82 14.24 17.15
CA ARG A 74 12.28 14.13 17.13
C ARG A 74 12.73 13.13 16.05
N LYS A 75 12.09 11.95 15.97
CA LYS A 75 12.24 11.04 14.82
C LYS A 75 11.21 11.46 13.75
N PRO A 76 11.63 11.93 12.56
CA PRO A 76 10.72 12.39 11.51
C PRO A 76 9.63 11.39 11.16
N LEU A 77 9.95 10.11 11.05
CA LEU A 77 9.01 9.01 10.74
C LEU A 77 7.97 8.73 11.85
N ALA A 78 8.05 9.39 13.00
CA ALA A 78 7.04 9.32 14.06
C ALA A 78 6.15 10.59 14.09
N SER A 79 6.31 11.49 13.11
CA SER A 79 5.51 12.71 13.04
C SER A 79 4.10 12.39 12.56
N SER A 80 3.10 12.98 13.22
CA SER A 80 1.68 12.68 12.97
C SER A 80 0.84 13.94 13.08
N VAL A 81 -0.33 13.92 12.48
CA VAL A 81 -1.38 14.92 12.71
C VAL A 81 -2.06 14.73 14.08
N TYR A 82 -1.94 13.55 14.67
CA TYR A 82 -2.36 13.28 16.04
C TYR A 82 -1.23 13.55 17.04
N PRO A 83 -1.51 14.15 18.20
CA PRO A 83 -0.51 14.31 19.25
C PRO A 83 -0.04 12.95 19.78
N PRO A 84 1.26 12.74 20.01
CA PRO A 84 1.75 11.50 20.63
C PRO A 84 1.10 11.24 22.00
N ASN A 85 0.75 9.99 22.26
CA ASN A 85 0.24 9.55 23.56
C ASN A 85 1.40 9.34 24.54
N THR A 86 1.91 10.43 25.10
CA THR A 86 3.11 10.41 25.95
C THR A 86 2.92 9.57 27.21
N GLU A 87 1.70 9.45 27.72
CA GLU A 87 1.39 8.61 28.89
C GLU A 87 1.64 7.14 28.56
N PHE A 88 1.10 6.67 27.46
CA PHE A 88 1.30 5.29 26.98
C PHE A 88 2.77 5.03 26.60
N LEU A 89 3.39 5.96 25.87
CA LEU A 89 4.73 5.79 25.31
C LEU A 89 5.84 5.72 26.38
N ARG A 90 5.66 6.37 27.55
CA ARG A 90 6.67 6.40 28.63
C ARG A 90 7.08 5.01 29.16
N GLN A 91 6.26 4.00 28.99
CA GLN A 91 6.57 2.64 29.42
C GLN A 91 7.65 1.97 28.55
N PHE A 92 7.90 2.47 27.35
CA PHE A 92 8.87 1.88 26.40
C PHE A 92 10.21 2.63 26.42
N PRO A 93 11.33 1.95 26.13
CA PRO A 93 12.60 2.62 25.86
C PRO A 93 12.46 3.50 24.59
N ASP A 94 13.33 4.50 24.47
CA ASP A 94 13.42 5.43 23.33
C ASP A 94 12.10 6.18 23.05
N ALA A 95 11.26 6.40 24.07
CA ALA A 95 10.00 7.14 23.94
C ALA A 95 10.24 8.60 23.46
N GLU A 96 11.42 9.16 23.72
CA GLU A 96 11.82 10.51 23.30
C GLU A 96 11.83 10.69 21.77
N ARG A 97 11.84 9.63 20.98
CA ARG A 97 11.67 9.72 19.53
C ARG A 97 10.33 10.34 19.12
N PHE A 98 9.32 10.26 20.00
CA PHE A 98 8.01 10.88 19.86
C PHE A 98 7.90 12.29 20.43
N ASP A 99 8.97 12.83 21.05
CA ASP A 99 8.95 14.21 21.56
C ASP A 99 8.65 15.17 20.41
N VAL A 100 7.62 16.00 20.60
CA VAL A 100 7.26 17.03 19.62
C VAL A 100 8.29 18.17 19.72
N VAL A 101 9.09 18.33 18.66
CA VAL A 101 10.12 19.36 18.54
C VAL A 101 9.63 20.60 17.75
N GLY A 102 8.46 20.52 17.14
CA GLY A 102 7.84 21.62 16.39
C GLY A 102 6.47 21.25 15.88
N ARG A 103 5.81 22.21 15.24
CA ARG A 103 4.55 22.02 14.52
C ARG A 103 4.59 22.77 13.21
N THR A 104 3.89 22.26 12.20
CA THR A 104 3.72 22.95 10.93
C THR A 104 2.31 22.71 10.41
N GLU A 105 1.78 23.70 9.67
CA GLU A 105 0.48 23.55 9.02
C GLU A 105 0.66 22.88 7.67
N LEU A 106 -0.22 21.91 7.37
CA LEU A 106 -0.31 21.22 6.11
C LEU A 106 -1.65 21.53 5.44
N THR A 107 -1.60 21.74 4.13
CA THR A 107 -2.84 21.73 3.33
C THR A 107 -3.18 20.30 2.97
N ALA A 108 -4.37 19.86 3.35
CA ALA A 108 -4.87 18.53 3.04
C ALA A 108 -5.90 18.55 1.91
N THR A 109 -5.90 17.48 1.12
CA THR A 109 -6.90 17.16 0.09
C THR A 109 -7.40 15.74 0.30
N THR A 110 -8.20 15.19 -0.61
CA THR A 110 -8.68 13.80 -0.53
C THR A 110 -8.06 12.94 -1.63
N VAL A 111 -8.01 11.61 -1.40
CA VAL A 111 -7.60 10.65 -2.45
C VAL A 111 -8.47 10.80 -3.69
N ASP A 112 -9.78 10.95 -3.51
CA ASP A 112 -10.72 11.09 -4.63
C ASP A 112 -10.51 12.36 -5.46
N LEU A 113 -10.10 13.47 -4.82
CA LEU A 113 -9.72 14.69 -5.54
C LEU A 113 -8.40 14.53 -6.29
N VAL A 114 -7.44 13.82 -5.70
CA VAL A 114 -6.19 13.46 -6.40
C VAL A 114 -6.49 12.58 -7.60
N ALA A 115 -7.28 11.53 -7.44
CA ALA A 115 -7.71 10.64 -8.54
C ALA A 115 -8.38 11.43 -9.68
N LYS A 116 -9.25 12.37 -9.34
CA LYS A 116 -9.89 13.27 -10.32
C LYS A 116 -8.87 14.16 -11.04
N LEU A 117 -7.88 14.71 -10.33
CA LEU A 117 -6.84 15.56 -10.88
C LEU A 117 -5.96 14.82 -11.89
N ILE A 118 -5.56 13.59 -11.57
CA ILE A 118 -4.70 12.76 -12.43
C ILE A 118 -5.49 11.99 -13.50
N GLY A 119 -6.82 11.97 -13.41
CA GLY A 119 -7.72 11.42 -14.44
C GLY A 119 -7.99 9.91 -14.31
N HIS A 120 -7.64 9.28 -13.19
CA HIS A 120 -7.95 7.86 -12.92
C HIS A 120 -7.93 7.54 -11.42
N THR A 121 -8.59 6.46 -11.03
CA THR A 121 -8.53 5.85 -9.69
C THR A 121 -7.30 4.95 -9.55
N PHE A 122 -7.09 4.41 -8.36
CA PHE A 122 -5.94 3.58 -8.03
C PHE A 122 -6.34 2.11 -7.92
N ASP A 123 -5.49 1.21 -8.46
CA ASP A 123 -5.63 -0.24 -8.32
C ASP A 123 -5.11 -0.71 -6.95
N ALA A 124 -4.15 0.01 -6.37
CA ALA A 124 -3.69 -0.23 -5.00
C ALA A 124 -3.33 1.04 -4.26
N LEU A 125 -3.56 1.04 -2.94
CA LEU A 125 -3.16 2.08 -2.00
C LEU A 125 -2.22 1.47 -0.95
N LYS A 126 -1.12 2.18 -0.63
CA LYS A 126 -0.33 1.95 0.58
C LYS A 126 -0.47 3.18 1.47
N LEU A 127 -0.78 2.95 2.74
CA LEU A 127 -0.99 4.00 3.74
C LEU A 127 -0.04 3.77 4.92
N ASP A 128 0.77 4.80 5.23
CA ASP A 128 1.69 4.83 6.35
C ASP A 128 1.81 6.29 6.81
N VAL A 129 0.78 6.76 7.49
CA VAL A 129 0.60 8.17 7.87
C VAL A 129 0.50 8.37 9.37
N GLN A 130 1.02 7.39 10.09
CA GLN A 130 1.23 7.43 11.54
C GLN A 130 -0.07 7.72 12.31
N GLY A 131 -1.07 6.85 12.09
CA GLY A 131 -2.36 6.85 12.79
C GLY A 131 -3.48 7.59 12.07
N ALA A 132 -3.25 8.21 10.91
CA ALA A 132 -4.27 8.95 10.17
C ALA A 132 -4.88 8.14 9.00
N GLU A 133 -4.60 6.86 8.90
CA GLU A 133 -4.98 5.95 7.80
C GLU A 133 -6.50 5.95 7.58
N LEU A 134 -7.30 5.90 8.65
CA LEU A 134 -8.76 5.91 8.54
C LEU A 134 -9.30 7.18 7.90
N GLU A 135 -8.72 8.33 8.22
CA GLU A 135 -9.15 9.59 7.61
C GLU A 135 -8.79 9.67 6.14
N VAL A 136 -7.62 9.12 5.74
CA VAL A 136 -7.24 8.98 4.33
C VAL A 136 -8.21 8.06 3.59
N LEU A 137 -8.56 6.90 4.17
CA LEU A 137 -9.53 5.95 3.60
C LEU A 137 -10.92 6.57 3.43
N ARG A 138 -11.41 7.34 4.39
CA ARG A 138 -12.67 8.09 4.28
C ARG A 138 -12.66 9.09 3.13
N GLY A 139 -11.50 9.69 2.85
CA GLY A 139 -11.28 10.57 1.70
C GLY A 139 -11.09 9.85 0.36
N ALA A 140 -11.14 8.51 0.37
CA ALA A 140 -10.93 7.63 -0.77
C ALA A 140 -12.19 6.84 -1.19
N SER A 141 -13.37 7.20 -0.71
CA SER A 141 -14.59 6.38 -0.87
C SER A 141 -14.91 6.02 -2.33
N ALA A 142 -14.64 6.90 -3.30
CA ALA A 142 -14.81 6.58 -4.72
C ALA A 142 -13.67 5.68 -5.22
N SER A 143 -12.43 5.99 -4.85
CA SER A 143 -11.25 5.22 -5.25
C SER A 143 -11.25 3.80 -4.67
N LEU A 144 -11.75 3.61 -3.44
CA LEU A 144 -11.84 2.30 -2.79
C LEU A 144 -12.82 1.34 -3.49
N ARG A 145 -13.79 1.84 -4.25
CA ARG A 145 -14.66 0.98 -5.06
C ARG A 145 -13.91 0.25 -6.16
N ASP A 146 -12.87 0.89 -6.70
CA ASP A 146 -12.06 0.36 -7.79
C ASP A 146 -10.77 -0.32 -7.30
N ALA A 147 -10.36 -0.03 -6.06
CA ALA A 147 -9.15 -0.59 -5.48
C ALA A 147 -9.22 -2.12 -5.36
N LEU A 148 -8.14 -2.77 -5.74
CA LEU A 148 -7.95 -4.22 -5.68
C LEU A 148 -7.21 -4.64 -4.43
N PHE A 149 -6.22 -3.83 -3.99
CA PHE A 149 -5.40 -4.06 -2.80
C PHE A 149 -5.24 -2.78 -1.99
N VAL A 150 -5.22 -2.94 -0.67
CA VAL A 150 -4.79 -1.89 0.26
C VAL A 150 -3.79 -2.48 1.24
N GLU A 151 -2.65 -1.82 1.39
CA GLU A 151 -1.69 -2.03 2.47
C GLU A 151 -1.80 -0.84 3.41
N ALA A 152 -1.97 -1.08 4.70
CA ALA A 152 -2.03 -0.03 5.70
C ALA A 152 -1.18 -0.37 6.92
N GLU A 153 -0.41 0.60 7.41
CA GLU A 153 0.09 0.52 8.78
C GLU A 153 -1.11 0.55 9.71
N VAL A 154 -1.13 -0.32 10.69
CA VAL A 154 -2.23 -0.45 11.65
C VAL A 154 -1.68 -0.59 13.06
N GLU A 155 -2.23 0.15 14.01
CA GLU A 155 -1.84 0.06 15.39
C GLU A 155 -2.82 -0.81 16.18
N PHE A 156 -2.25 -1.55 17.12
CA PHE A 156 -3.01 -2.38 18.08
C PHE A 156 -3.17 -1.70 19.44
N VAL A 157 -2.43 -0.62 19.64
CA VAL A 157 -2.39 0.18 20.87
C VAL A 157 -2.29 1.67 20.52
N PRO A 158 -2.77 2.58 21.39
CA PRO A 158 -2.86 4.00 21.08
C PRO A 158 -1.49 4.70 21.20
N LEU A 159 -0.72 4.76 20.10
CA LEU A 159 0.55 5.51 20.04
C LEU A 159 0.31 7.02 20.01
N TYR A 160 -0.80 7.43 19.43
CA TYR A 160 -1.23 8.83 19.36
C TYR A 160 -2.60 8.98 20.00
N LEU A 161 -2.91 10.18 20.46
CA LEU A 161 -4.20 10.48 21.10
C LEU A 161 -5.33 10.48 20.05
N ASN A 162 -6.41 9.75 20.34
CA ASN A 162 -7.59 9.64 19.48
C ASN A 162 -7.35 9.01 18.10
N GLN A 163 -6.22 8.32 17.89
CA GLN A 163 -6.00 7.60 16.65
C GLN A 163 -6.95 6.40 16.53
N PRO A 164 -7.39 6.07 15.30
CA PRO A 164 -8.03 4.80 14.99
C PRO A 164 -7.06 3.62 15.18
N LEU A 165 -7.60 2.45 15.45
CA LEU A 165 -6.84 1.22 15.59
C LEU A 165 -7.17 0.22 14.47
N PHE A 166 -6.48 -0.92 14.44
CA PHE A 166 -6.66 -2.00 13.46
C PHE A 166 -8.13 -2.36 13.18
N SER A 167 -8.97 -2.41 14.23
CA SER A 167 -10.39 -2.73 14.07
C SER A 167 -11.15 -1.71 13.24
N ASP A 168 -10.83 -0.42 13.41
CA ASP A 168 -11.50 0.67 12.73
C ASP A 168 -11.13 0.68 11.24
N ILE A 169 -9.84 0.50 10.93
CA ILE A 169 -9.31 0.37 9.56
C ILE A 169 -9.94 -0.84 8.87
N THR A 170 -9.99 -1.99 9.56
CA THR A 170 -10.56 -3.23 9.03
C THR A 170 -12.05 -3.09 8.72
N ALA A 171 -12.81 -2.44 9.62
CA ALA A 171 -14.23 -2.21 9.42
C ALA A 171 -14.51 -1.28 8.22
N GLU A 172 -13.73 -0.22 8.07
CA GLU A 172 -13.83 0.70 6.93
C GLU A 172 -13.57 -0.02 5.62
N LEU A 173 -12.44 -0.72 5.50
CA LEU A 173 -12.07 -1.45 4.28
C LEU A 173 -13.05 -2.57 3.94
N ALA A 174 -13.55 -3.31 4.94
CA ALA A 174 -14.57 -4.34 4.74
C ALA A 174 -15.88 -3.76 4.17
N SER A 175 -16.27 -2.54 4.56
CA SER A 175 -17.44 -1.86 4.01
C SER A 175 -17.34 -1.55 2.50
N HIS A 176 -16.10 -1.54 1.98
CA HIS A 176 -15.78 -1.37 0.56
C HIS A 176 -15.47 -2.69 -0.16
N GLY A 177 -15.66 -3.86 0.48
CA GLY A 177 -15.37 -5.17 -0.11
C GLY A 177 -13.88 -5.54 -0.15
N LEU A 178 -13.05 -4.86 0.63
CA LEU A 178 -11.62 -5.17 0.80
C LEU A 178 -11.44 -5.99 2.08
N ILE A 179 -11.08 -7.26 1.93
CA ILE A 179 -11.03 -8.24 3.02
C ILE A 179 -9.59 -8.33 3.55
N PHE A 180 -9.43 -8.34 4.88
CA PHE A 180 -8.14 -8.60 5.50
C PHE A 180 -7.58 -9.96 5.05
N ASN A 181 -6.33 -9.96 4.62
CA ASN A 181 -5.65 -11.15 4.12
C ASN A 181 -4.54 -11.62 5.04
N GLU A 182 -3.62 -10.74 5.42
CA GLU A 182 -2.49 -11.09 6.29
C GLU A 182 -1.83 -9.84 6.88
N PHE A 183 -0.99 -10.05 7.88
CA PHE A 183 0.00 -9.06 8.28
C PHE A 183 1.31 -9.30 7.52
N LEU A 184 1.78 -8.26 6.81
CA LEU A 184 3.07 -8.28 6.10
C LEU A 184 4.24 -8.15 7.07
N SER A 185 4.01 -7.42 8.17
CA SER A 185 4.94 -7.22 9.27
C SER A 185 4.20 -7.07 10.59
N LEU A 186 4.86 -7.39 11.70
CA LEU A 186 4.34 -7.19 13.05
C LEU A 186 5.48 -6.72 13.96
N TYR A 187 5.26 -5.62 14.67
CA TYR A 187 6.26 -5.02 15.54
C TYR A 187 5.86 -5.10 17.00
N ARG A 188 6.82 -5.58 17.82
CA ARG A 188 6.66 -5.69 19.27
C ARG A 188 7.65 -4.80 19.97
N TRP A 189 7.15 -4.11 21.00
CA TRP A 189 7.99 -3.31 21.87
C TRP A 189 8.01 -3.91 23.27
N HIS A 190 9.19 -3.87 23.89
CA HIS A 190 9.38 -4.35 25.24
C HIS A 190 9.24 -3.16 26.20
N PRO A 191 8.26 -3.19 27.13
CA PRO A 191 8.23 -2.21 28.22
C PRO A 191 9.52 -2.23 29.01
N ARG A 192 9.89 -1.09 29.60
CA ARG A 192 11.09 -1.00 30.43
C ARG A 192 11.04 -2.03 31.55
N GLN A 193 12.16 -2.70 31.82
CA GLN A 193 12.34 -3.65 32.92
C GLN A 193 11.45 -4.92 32.86
N LEU A 194 10.87 -5.23 31.73
CA LEU A 194 10.10 -6.46 31.54
C LEU A 194 10.77 -7.34 30.48
N ASP A 195 10.98 -8.61 30.85
CA ASP A 195 11.40 -9.64 29.90
C ASP A 195 10.18 -10.31 29.25
N GLY A 196 10.40 -10.96 28.11
CA GLY A 196 9.37 -11.71 27.40
C GLY A 196 9.20 -11.33 25.94
N THR A 197 8.05 -11.67 25.36
CA THR A 197 7.78 -11.45 23.92
C THR A 197 7.47 -10.01 23.56
N GLY A 198 7.32 -9.11 24.52
CA GLY A 198 6.88 -7.72 24.31
C GLY A 198 5.41 -7.59 23.90
N GLN A 199 4.93 -6.37 23.90
CA GLN A 199 3.59 -6.03 23.44
C GLN A 199 3.59 -5.84 21.93
N LEU A 200 2.59 -6.42 21.24
CA LEU A 200 2.32 -6.11 19.84
C LEU A 200 1.80 -4.67 19.76
N VAL A 201 2.45 -3.83 18.96
CA VAL A 201 2.20 -2.39 18.92
C VAL A 201 1.59 -1.97 17.60
N PHE A 202 2.21 -2.32 16.48
CA PHE A 202 1.74 -2.00 15.15
C PHE A 202 2.21 -3.06 14.13
N GLY A 203 1.73 -2.95 12.92
CA GLY A 203 2.13 -3.80 11.79
C GLY A 203 1.57 -3.29 10.48
N ASP A 204 2.04 -3.87 9.38
CA ASP A 204 1.50 -3.61 8.05
C ASP A 204 0.47 -4.68 7.72
N ALA A 205 -0.77 -4.29 7.49
CA ALA A 205 -1.88 -5.17 7.14
C ALA A 205 -2.19 -5.08 5.65
N LEU A 206 -2.39 -6.24 5.01
CA LEU A 206 -2.79 -6.36 3.62
C LEU A 206 -4.27 -6.71 3.53
N TYR A 207 -5.00 -5.93 2.75
CA TYR A 207 -6.39 -6.16 2.37
C TYR A 207 -6.49 -6.35 0.86
N ALA A 208 -7.37 -7.21 0.40
CA ALA A 208 -7.58 -7.44 -1.02
C ALA A 208 -9.05 -7.69 -1.33
N ARG A 209 -9.44 -7.35 -2.54
CA ARG A 209 -10.73 -7.72 -3.09
C ARG A 209 -10.78 -9.22 -3.34
N ASP A 210 -11.97 -9.82 -3.18
CA ASP A 210 -12.12 -11.26 -3.41
C ASP A 210 -11.78 -11.62 -4.87
N PRO A 211 -10.85 -12.57 -5.10
CA PRO A 211 -10.48 -12.98 -6.46
C PRO A 211 -11.65 -13.54 -7.27
N GLU A 212 -12.71 -14.06 -6.63
CA GLU A 212 -13.91 -14.55 -7.34
C GLU A 212 -14.67 -13.42 -8.04
N GLU A 213 -14.72 -12.22 -7.41
CA GLU A 213 -15.32 -11.02 -8.02
C GLU A 213 -14.53 -10.55 -9.25
N ILE A 214 -13.22 -10.83 -9.29
CA ILE A 214 -12.33 -10.41 -10.37
C ILE A 214 -12.30 -11.40 -11.53
N ALA A 215 -12.65 -12.65 -11.31
CA ALA A 215 -12.48 -13.72 -12.28
C ALA A 215 -13.29 -13.52 -13.59
N GLY A 216 -14.42 -12.79 -13.52
CA GLY A 216 -15.27 -12.44 -14.66
C GLY A 216 -14.94 -11.08 -15.30
N ALA A 217 -13.97 -10.34 -14.79
CA ALA A 217 -13.61 -9.02 -15.28
C ALA A 217 -12.86 -9.07 -16.63
N ASP A 218 -12.63 -7.90 -17.21
CA ASP A 218 -11.81 -7.80 -18.41
C ASP A 218 -10.34 -8.24 -18.16
N GLY A 219 -9.66 -8.59 -19.26
CA GLY A 219 -8.29 -9.11 -19.16
C GLY A 219 -7.28 -8.11 -18.59
N LEU A 220 -7.54 -6.81 -18.63
CA LEU A 220 -6.67 -5.79 -18.05
C LEU A 220 -6.79 -5.78 -16.53
N LEU A 221 -8.00 -5.79 -15.99
CA LEU A 221 -8.24 -5.83 -14.54
C LEU A 221 -7.67 -7.12 -13.93
N ILE A 222 -7.85 -8.26 -14.61
CA ILE A 222 -7.25 -9.54 -14.19
C ILE A 222 -5.71 -9.44 -14.13
N ARG A 223 -5.06 -8.82 -15.13
CA ARG A 223 -3.60 -8.63 -15.12
C ARG A 223 -3.15 -7.72 -13.99
N ARG A 224 -3.86 -6.63 -13.73
CA ARG A 224 -3.58 -5.72 -12.61
C ARG A 224 -3.67 -6.44 -11.26
N TYR A 225 -4.75 -7.18 -11.05
CA TYR A 225 -4.91 -8.00 -9.85
C TYR A 225 -3.78 -9.03 -9.71
N ALA A 226 -3.45 -9.75 -10.80
CA ALA A 226 -2.39 -10.75 -10.80
C ALA A 226 -1.00 -10.14 -10.53
N THR A 227 -0.74 -8.94 -11.04
CA THR A 227 0.50 -8.21 -10.76
C THR A 227 0.59 -7.83 -9.28
N LEU A 228 -0.48 -7.26 -8.72
CA LEU A 228 -0.55 -6.90 -7.30
C LEU A 228 -0.39 -8.13 -6.40
N ALA A 229 -1.13 -9.20 -6.69
CA ALA A 229 -0.99 -10.45 -5.94
C ALA A 229 0.46 -11.00 -5.99
N ALA A 230 1.14 -10.88 -7.13
CA ALA A 230 2.54 -11.27 -7.26
C ALA A 230 3.49 -10.35 -6.46
N MET A 231 3.25 -9.03 -6.44
CA MET A 231 4.02 -8.06 -5.66
C MET A 231 3.98 -8.38 -4.15
N TYR A 232 2.84 -8.87 -3.67
CA TYR A 232 2.65 -9.30 -2.28
C TYR A 232 2.90 -10.81 -2.07
N SER A 233 3.39 -11.53 -3.10
CA SER A 233 3.67 -12.98 -3.03
C SER A 233 2.43 -13.84 -2.68
N ARG A 234 1.23 -13.39 -3.07
CA ARG A 234 -0.06 -14.02 -2.79
C ARG A 234 -0.45 -15.04 -3.87
N GLY A 235 0.30 -16.14 -3.94
CA GLY A 235 0.01 -17.26 -4.84
C GLY A 235 -1.35 -17.94 -4.58
N ASP A 236 -1.82 -17.89 -3.34
CA ASP A 236 -3.14 -18.38 -2.92
C ASP A 236 -4.29 -17.60 -3.57
N LEU A 237 -4.22 -16.27 -3.59
CA LEU A 237 -5.20 -15.43 -4.28
C LEU A 237 -5.21 -15.67 -5.80
N LEU A 238 -4.03 -15.87 -6.40
CA LEU A 238 -3.93 -16.23 -7.82
C LEU A 238 -4.49 -17.61 -8.13
N THR A 239 -4.32 -18.57 -7.23
CA THR A 239 -4.90 -19.90 -7.37
C THR A 239 -6.43 -19.83 -7.36
N ARG A 240 -7.01 -19.09 -6.41
CA ARG A 240 -8.46 -18.84 -6.34
C ARG A 240 -8.96 -18.12 -7.59
N LEU A 241 -8.26 -17.07 -8.02
CA LEU A 241 -8.60 -16.35 -9.26
C LEU A 241 -8.66 -17.31 -10.45
N ALA A 242 -7.61 -18.12 -10.67
CA ALA A 242 -7.53 -19.04 -11.79
C ALA A 242 -8.57 -20.17 -11.77
N GLN A 243 -9.07 -20.54 -10.59
CA GLN A 243 -10.14 -21.55 -10.43
C GLN A 243 -11.49 -21.05 -10.93
N HIS A 244 -11.76 -19.74 -10.81
CA HIS A 244 -13.04 -19.13 -11.20
C HIS A 244 -13.00 -18.46 -12.58
N MET A 245 -11.82 -18.35 -13.21
CA MET A 245 -11.70 -17.84 -14.58
C MET A 245 -12.19 -18.85 -15.63
N SER A 246 -12.76 -18.37 -16.73
CA SER A 246 -13.00 -19.17 -17.92
C SER A 246 -11.69 -19.75 -18.46
N VAL A 247 -11.74 -21.00 -18.97
CA VAL A 247 -10.58 -21.68 -19.54
C VAL A 247 -10.04 -20.88 -20.73
N GLY A 248 -8.72 -20.60 -20.71
CA GLY A 248 -8.08 -19.84 -21.77
C GLY A 248 -6.61 -19.51 -21.44
N PRO A 249 -5.90 -18.85 -22.38
CA PRO A 249 -4.47 -18.54 -22.21
C PRO A 249 -4.18 -17.68 -20.99
N LEU A 250 -5.02 -16.71 -20.68
CA LEU A 250 -4.85 -15.84 -19.51
C LEU A 250 -4.99 -16.63 -18.19
N ALA A 251 -6.01 -17.49 -18.08
CA ALA A 251 -6.19 -18.36 -16.91
C ALA A 251 -4.99 -19.33 -16.73
N ALA A 252 -4.47 -19.88 -17.83
CA ALA A 252 -3.27 -20.71 -17.79
C ALA A 252 -2.03 -19.94 -17.29
N SER A 253 -1.87 -18.68 -17.73
CA SER A 253 -0.79 -17.81 -17.29
C SER A 253 -0.90 -17.44 -15.82
N VAL A 254 -2.09 -17.10 -15.33
CA VAL A 254 -2.35 -16.81 -13.90
C VAL A 254 -2.04 -18.05 -13.05
N ARG A 255 -2.45 -19.24 -13.47
CA ARG A 255 -2.16 -20.51 -12.78
C ARG A 255 -0.65 -20.77 -12.71
N SER A 256 0.06 -20.62 -13.82
CA SER A 256 1.52 -20.78 -13.85
C SER A 256 2.24 -19.79 -12.93
N LEU A 257 1.74 -18.55 -12.83
CA LEU A 257 2.27 -17.55 -11.91
C LEU A 257 2.02 -17.95 -10.44
N ALA A 258 0.81 -18.41 -10.11
CA ALA A 258 0.45 -18.92 -8.78
C ALA A 258 1.37 -20.04 -8.32
N GLU A 259 1.58 -21.06 -9.18
CA GLU A 259 2.48 -22.18 -8.91
C GLU A 259 3.92 -21.73 -8.67
N SER A 260 4.36 -20.72 -9.41
CA SER A 260 5.71 -20.17 -9.30
C SER A 260 5.93 -19.45 -7.97
N ILE A 261 4.95 -18.66 -7.52
CA ILE A 261 4.99 -17.99 -6.24
C ILE A 261 4.99 -19.00 -5.10
N SER A 262 4.10 -20.00 -5.15
CA SER A 262 4.02 -21.06 -4.11
C SER A 262 5.32 -21.85 -3.96
N LYS A 263 6.03 -22.10 -5.06
CA LYS A 263 7.35 -22.75 -5.04
C LYS A 263 8.46 -21.84 -4.48
N THR A 264 8.34 -20.54 -4.67
CA THR A 264 9.37 -19.55 -4.28
C THR A 264 9.25 -19.16 -2.80
N THR A 265 8.04 -19.22 -2.23
CA THR A 265 7.84 -19.01 -0.79
C THR A 265 8.61 -20.04 0.04
N ALA A 266 8.87 -21.23 -0.54
CA ALA A 266 9.73 -22.25 0.04
C ALA A 266 11.25 -21.96 -0.12
N GLN A 267 11.65 -21.03 -0.98
CA GLN A 267 13.05 -20.71 -1.27
C GLN A 267 13.24 -19.22 -1.48
N GLN A 268 13.68 -18.49 -0.48
CA GLN A 268 13.81 -17.03 -0.40
C GLN A 268 14.70 -16.32 -1.46
N GLN A 269 15.25 -17.01 -2.46
CA GLN A 269 16.26 -16.48 -3.40
C GLN A 269 15.76 -16.11 -4.82
N GLN A 270 14.44 -16.22 -5.17
CA GLN A 270 14.00 -16.07 -6.56
C GLN A 270 13.04 -14.88 -6.84
N ARG A 271 13.01 -13.82 -6.05
CA ARG A 271 12.11 -12.66 -6.30
C ARG A 271 12.30 -11.99 -7.68
N LEU A 272 13.52 -11.97 -8.21
CA LEU A 272 13.82 -11.41 -9.56
C LEU A 272 13.20 -12.23 -10.69
N SER A 273 13.04 -13.55 -10.54
CA SER A 273 12.41 -14.41 -11.55
C SER A 273 10.90 -14.25 -11.64
N LEU A 274 10.23 -13.79 -10.56
CA LEU A 274 8.78 -13.55 -10.53
C LEU A 274 8.39 -12.31 -11.34
N ALA A 275 9.14 -11.22 -11.23
CA ALA A 275 8.90 -10.02 -12.04
C ALA A 275 8.93 -10.33 -13.54
N SER A 276 9.89 -11.15 -14.03
CA SER A 276 9.96 -11.54 -15.42
C SER A 276 8.78 -12.39 -15.90
N ARG A 277 8.09 -13.09 -14.99
CA ARG A 277 6.87 -13.86 -15.34
C ARG A 277 5.62 -13.00 -15.33
N VAL A 278 5.55 -11.99 -14.47
CA VAL A 278 4.49 -10.97 -14.51
C VAL A 278 4.62 -10.16 -15.81
N LEU A 279 5.83 -9.75 -16.19
CA LEU A 279 6.07 -9.06 -17.47
C LEU A 279 5.53 -9.85 -18.66
N ARG A 280 5.69 -11.18 -18.68
CA ARG A 280 5.12 -12.04 -19.74
C ARG A 280 3.58 -12.06 -19.80
N LEU A 281 2.86 -11.79 -18.71
CA LEU A 281 1.40 -11.60 -18.76
C LEU A 281 1.01 -10.39 -19.62
N TRP A 282 1.87 -9.40 -19.70
CA TRP A 282 1.64 -8.17 -20.47
C TRP A 282 2.09 -8.30 -21.92
N ASP A 283 3.12 -9.11 -22.22
CA ASP A 283 3.68 -9.29 -23.58
C ASP A 283 2.73 -10.07 -24.52
N HIS A 284 1.91 -10.98 -24.00
CA HIS A 284 0.95 -11.73 -24.83
C HIS A 284 -0.17 -10.88 -25.45
N ASN A 285 -0.29 -9.60 -25.10
CA ASN A 285 -1.27 -8.70 -25.72
C ASN A 285 -0.73 -7.98 -26.98
N SER A 286 0.57 -8.06 -27.27
CA SER A 286 1.17 -7.43 -28.46
C SER A 286 1.09 -8.27 -29.74
N GLN A 287 0.69 -9.53 -29.64
CA GLN A 287 0.57 -10.43 -30.82
C GLN A 287 -0.86 -10.67 -31.32
N GLY A 288 -1.90 -10.02 -30.69
CA GLY A 288 -3.31 -10.18 -31.05
C GLY A 288 -3.84 -9.26 -32.17
N HIS A 289 -3.00 -8.43 -32.80
CA HIS A 289 -3.42 -7.48 -33.84
C HIS A 289 -2.62 -7.57 -35.16
N LEU A 290 -2.25 -8.77 -35.55
CA LEU A 290 -1.79 -9.00 -36.93
C LEU A 290 -2.38 -10.32 -37.43
N LEU A 291 -3.64 -10.29 -37.82
CA LEU A 291 -4.27 -11.14 -38.84
C LEU A 291 -5.71 -10.68 -39.08
N HIS A 292 -5.88 -9.86 -40.05
CA HIS A 292 -6.91 -9.49 -41.01
C HIS A 292 -7.08 -8.00 -41.19
#